data_f12fc03faa755d992f69b32ee3e55f39
#
_entry.id   f12fc03faa755d992f69b32ee3e55f39
#
_cell.length_a   1.000
_cell.length_b   1.000
_cell.length_c   1.000
_cell.angle_alpha   90.00
_cell.angle_beta   90.00
_cell.angle_gamma   90.00
#
_symmetry.space_group_name_H-M   'P 1'
#
loop_
_entity.id
_entity.type
_entity.pdbx_description
1 polymer ?
#
loop_
_entity_poly.entity_id
_entity_poly.type
_entity_poly.pdbx_seq_one_letter_code
_entity_poly.pdbx_strand_id
1 'polypeptide(L)'
;NQNLYHETLEVKQCNIVDIDEFMSSDDVSVVIRGIGRNPEGFMRRVERIDGGYCIRLDDPAWAPAIGQPVVFYRQNRVIGGGILERYR
;
A
#
# COMPACT_ATOMS: atom_id res chain seq x y z
N ASN A 1 -16.41 -7.55 -12.01
CA ASN A 1 -16.47 -8.54 -10.96
C ASN A 1 -15.81 -8.05 -9.69
N GLN A 2 -16.50 -8.20 -8.56
CA GLN A 2 -16.04 -7.71 -7.27
C GLN A 2 -14.68 -8.26 -6.87
N ASN A 3 -14.36 -9.47 -7.29
CA ASN A 3 -13.13 -10.13 -6.90
C ASN A 3 -11.87 -9.53 -7.51
N LEU A 4 -12.01 -8.63 -8.47
CA LEU A 4 -10.87 -7.97 -9.10
C LEU A 4 -10.44 -6.70 -8.37
N TYR A 5 -11.26 -6.17 -7.46
CA TYR A 5 -10.97 -4.92 -6.76
C TYR A 5 -10.80 -5.18 -5.27
N HIS A 6 -9.67 -4.74 -4.74
CA HIS A 6 -9.29 -4.97 -3.36
C HIS A 6 -8.86 -3.66 -2.72
N GLU A 7 -9.50 -3.30 -1.63
CA GLU A 7 -9.20 -2.02 -0.95
C GLU A 7 -8.36 -2.19 0.31
N THR A 8 -8.21 -3.42 0.81
CA THR A 8 -7.42 -3.68 2.00
C THR A 8 -6.20 -4.51 1.64
N LEU A 9 -5.02 -4.00 1.98
CA LEU A 9 -3.74 -4.63 1.66
C LEU A 9 -2.96 -4.89 2.94
N GLU A 10 -2.32 -6.06 3.03
CA GLU A 10 -1.35 -6.33 4.08
C GLU A 10 0.03 -6.34 3.45
N VAL A 11 0.88 -5.45 3.91
CA VAL A 11 2.22 -5.25 3.37
C VAL A 11 3.22 -5.62 4.45
N LYS A 12 4.14 -6.51 4.11
CA LYS A 12 5.18 -6.99 5.02
C LYS A 12 6.56 -6.55 4.55
N GLN A 13 7.56 -6.83 5.36
CA GLN A 13 8.95 -6.48 5.07
C GLN A 13 9.07 -5.01 4.75
N CYS A 14 8.38 -4.18 5.53
CA CYS A 14 8.30 -2.77 5.27
C CYS A 14 9.55 -2.03 5.72
N ASN A 15 9.94 -1.05 4.93
CA ASN A 15 11.02 -0.14 5.24
C ASN A 15 10.45 1.27 5.14
N ILE A 16 10.23 1.91 6.28
CA ILE A 16 9.59 3.23 6.35
C ILE A 16 10.61 4.24 6.85
N VAL A 17 10.76 5.34 6.09
CA VAL A 17 11.75 6.38 6.41
C VAL A 17 11.40 7.09 7.71
N ASP A 18 10.14 7.48 7.86
CA ASP A 18 9.65 8.17 9.06
C ASP A 18 8.27 7.59 9.39
N ILE A 19 8.22 6.79 10.45
CA ILE A 19 7.00 6.09 10.84
C ILE A 19 5.91 7.08 11.25
N ASP A 20 6.25 8.15 11.95
CA ASP A 20 5.26 9.13 12.36
C ASP A 20 4.63 9.83 11.16
N GLU A 21 5.42 10.19 10.16
CA GLU A 21 4.90 10.76 8.93
C GLU A 21 3.98 9.77 8.23
N PHE A 22 4.40 8.52 8.13
CA PHE A 22 3.62 7.48 7.45
C PHE A 22 2.28 7.24 8.14
N MET A 23 2.28 7.17 9.47
CA MET A 23 1.08 6.84 10.24
C MET A 23 0.11 8.01 10.39
N SER A 24 0.60 9.24 10.35
CA SER A 24 -0.22 10.41 10.67
C SER A 24 -0.62 11.26 9.47
N SER A 25 -0.02 11.03 8.29
CA SER A 25 -0.34 11.80 7.09
C SER A 25 -1.59 11.27 6.42
N ASP A 26 -2.36 12.16 5.81
CA ASP A 26 -3.58 11.80 5.09
C ASP A 26 -3.40 11.84 3.56
N ASP A 27 -2.19 12.12 3.09
CA ASP A 27 -1.87 12.25 1.67
C ASP A 27 -0.79 11.27 1.20
N VAL A 28 -0.74 10.09 1.82
CA VAL A 28 0.18 9.04 1.39
C VAL A 28 -0.43 8.28 0.23
N SER A 29 0.27 8.22 -0.90
CA SER A 29 -0.17 7.41 -2.02
C SER A 29 0.54 6.07 -2.02
N VAL A 30 -0.17 5.05 -2.48
CA VAL A 30 0.29 3.67 -2.49
C VAL A 30 0.34 3.21 -3.93
N VAL A 31 1.51 2.73 -4.38
CA VAL A 31 1.68 2.21 -5.74
C VAL A 31 2.11 0.76 -5.63
N ILE A 32 1.34 -0.12 -6.26
CA ILE A 32 1.69 -1.54 -6.36
C ILE A 32 2.40 -1.74 -7.68
N ARG A 33 3.68 -2.11 -7.62
CA ARG A 33 4.54 -2.23 -8.80
C ARG A 33 4.42 -3.62 -9.38
N GLY A 34 4.11 -3.69 -10.67
CA GLY A 34 3.94 -4.97 -11.35
C GLY A 34 4.08 -4.82 -12.85
N ILE A 35 3.93 -5.92 -13.56
CA ILE A 35 3.97 -5.94 -15.02
C ILE A 35 2.69 -5.32 -15.55
N GLY A 36 2.84 -4.34 -16.45
CA GLY A 36 1.72 -3.65 -17.06
C GLY A 36 1.23 -2.50 -16.18
N ARG A 37 -0.04 -2.50 -15.88
CA ARG A 37 -0.66 -1.42 -15.12
C ARG A 37 -0.22 -1.44 -13.65
N ASN A 38 0.16 -0.29 -13.14
CA ASN A 38 0.52 -0.12 -11.73
C ASN A 38 -0.65 0.52 -10.98
N PRO A 39 -1.44 -0.28 -10.24
CA PRO A 39 -2.52 0.30 -9.44
C PRO A 39 -1.96 1.26 -8.40
N GLU A 40 -2.66 2.36 -8.19
CA GLU A 40 -2.29 3.32 -7.18
C GLU A 40 -3.54 3.91 -6.55
N GLY A 41 -3.39 4.43 -5.36
CA GLY A 41 -4.46 5.10 -4.65
C GLY A 41 -3.91 5.71 -3.37
N PHE A 42 -4.72 6.59 -2.78
CA PHE A 42 -4.33 7.16 -1.49
C PHE A 42 -4.66 6.20 -0.36
N MET A 43 -3.78 6.17 0.62
CA MET A 43 -3.96 5.42 1.84
C MET A 43 -4.98 6.13 2.72
N ARG A 44 -6.12 5.48 2.94
CA ARG A 44 -7.18 6.02 3.77
C ARG A 44 -6.98 5.70 5.23
N ARG A 45 -6.44 4.52 5.51
CA ARG A 45 -6.24 4.04 6.85
C ARG A 45 -5.03 3.12 6.89
N VAL A 46 -4.28 3.20 7.97
CA VAL A 46 -3.17 2.30 8.19
C VAL A 46 -3.19 1.82 9.62
N GLU A 47 -2.95 0.53 9.81
CA GLU A 47 -2.82 -0.09 11.12
C GLU A 47 -1.56 -0.93 11.13
N ARG A 48 -0.87 -0.91 12.27
CA ARG A 48 0.31 -1.74 12.45
C ARG A 48 -0.14 -3.17 12.73
N ILE A 49 0.46 -4.12 12.03
CA ILE A 49 0.23 -5.54 12.26
C ILE A 49 1.56 -6.23 12.48
N ASP A 50 1.52 -7.50 12.84
CA ASP A 50 2.73 -8.27 13.05
C ASP A 50 3.53 -8.36 11.74
N GLY A 51 4.74 -7.82 11.75
CA GLY A 51 5.64 -7.86 10.61
C GLY A 51 5.37 -6.81 9.53
N GLY A 52 4.39 -5.92 9.69
CA GLY A 52 4.10 -4.94 8.65
C GLY A 52 2.92 -4.04 8.96
N TYR A 53 2.17 -3.73 7.92
CA TYR A 53 1.04 -2.79 8.01
C TYR A 53 -0.16 -3.30 7.21
N CYS A 54 -1.34 -3.08 7.77
CA CYS A 54 -2.60 -3.27 7.06
C CYS A 54 -3.08 -1.91 6.59
N ILE A 55 -3.30 -1.79 5.29
CA ILE A 55 -3.57 -0.52 4.64
C ILE A 55 -4.90 -0.60 3.92
N ARG A 56 -5.73 0.42 4.13
CA ARG A 56 -6.97 0.57 3.37
C ARG A 56 -6.83 1.71 2.39
N LEU A 57 -7.18 1.45 1.14
CA LEU A 57 -7.10 2.43 0.05
C LEU A 57 -8.43 3.17 -0.10
N ASP A 58 -8.37 4.42 -0.59
CA ASP A 58 -9.55 5.17 -0.97
C ASP A 58 -10.24 4.51 -2.17
N ASP A 59 -9.44 4.14 -3.17
CA ASP A 59 -9.92 3.45 -4.34
C ASP A 59 -9.36 2.03 -4.35
N PRO A 60 -10.22 1.02 -4.58
CA PRO A 60 -9.73 -0.36 -4.60
C PRO A 60 -8.67 -0.57 -5.68
N ALA A 61 -7.64 -1.32 -5.32
CA ALA A 61 -6.61 -1.71 -6.28
C ALA A 61 -7.14 -2.83 -7.17
N TRP A 62 -6.94 -2.68 -8.46
CA TRP A 62 -7.40 -3.68 -9.42
C TRP A 62 -6.36 -4.79 -9.58
N ALA A 63 -6.79 -6.02 -9.34
CA ALA A 63 -6.01 -7.24 -9.56
C ALA A 63 -4.58 -7.18 -9.03
N PRO A 64 -4.37 -6.81 -7.74
CA PRO A 64 -3.01 -6.85 -7.18
C PRO A 64 -2.55 -8.30 -7.07
N ALA A 65 -1.25 -8.51 -7.16
CA ALA A 65 -0.67 -9.84 -7.01
C ALA A 65 0.20 -9.91 -5.76
N ILE A 66 0.08 -11.02 -5.04
CA ILE A 66 0.93 -11.28 -3.87
C ILE A 66 2.38 -11.38 -4.30
N GLY A 67 3.26 -10.77 -3.52
CA GLY A 67 4.69 -10.75 -3.82
C GLY A 67 5.12 -9.50 -4.58
N GLN A 68 4.19 -8.67 -5.04
CA GLN A 68 4.55 -7.45 -5.74
C GLN A 68 5.09 -6.40 -4.77
N PRO A 69 6.09 -5.61 -5.20
CA PRO A 69 6.55 -4.47 -4.40
C PRO A 69 5.46 -3.42 -4.26
N VAL A 70 5.37 -2.87 -3.06
CA VAL A 70 4.47 -1.76 -2.75
C VAL A 70 5.34 -0.57 -2.35
N VAL A 71 5.07 0.59 -2.91
CA VAL A 71 5.84 1.80 -2.62
C VAL A 71 4.90 2.88 -2.11
N PHE A 72 5.30 3.55 -1.04
CA PHE A 72 4.56 4.64 -0.44
C PHE A 72 5.19 5.96 -0.80
N TYR A 73 4.36 6.89 -1.29
CA TYR A 73 4.80 8.22 -1.68
C TYR A 73 4.03 9.27 -0.91
N ARG A 74 4.68 10.39 -0.69
CA ARG A 74 4.03 11.59 -0.20
C ARG A 74 4.67 12.78 -0.91
N GLN A 75 3.83 13.58 -1.62
CA GLN A 75 4.32 14.77 -2.32
C GLN A 75 5.51 14.46 -3.24
N ASN A 76 5.36 13.42 -4.07
CA ASN A 76 6.37 12.97 -5.03
C ASN A 76 7.67 12.45 -4.41
N ARG A 77 7.66 12.18 -3.11
CA ARG A 77 8.81 11.66 -2.40
C ARG A 77 8.50 10.24 -1.91
N VAL A 78 9.43 9.32 -2.13
CA VAL A 78 9.28 7.96 -1.59
C VAL A 78 9.49 8.02 -0.08
N ILE A 79 8.52 7.54 0.68
CA ILE A 79 8.60 7.52 2.14
C ILE A 79 8.66 6.11 2.71
N GLY A 80 8.57 5.10 1.86
CA GLY A 80 8.71 3.73 2.30
C GLY A 80 8.22 2.74 1.28
N GLY A 81 8.22 1.48 1.66
CA GLY A 81 7.73 0.40 0.82
C GLY A 81 7.76 -0.93 1.52
N GLY A 82 7.30 -1.95 0.84
CA GLY A 82 7.28 -3.31 1.34
C GLY A 82 6.82 -4.27 0.26
N ILE A 83 6.37 -5.43 0.67
CA ILE A 83 5.92 -6.50 -0.22
C ILE A 83 4.46 -6.82 0.09
N LEU A 84 3.64 -6.88 -0.94
CA LEU A 84 2.24 -7.25 -0.79
C LEU A 84 2.15 -8.72 -0.41
N GLU A 85 1.60 -9.00 0.76
CA GLU A 85 1.47 -10.37 1.24
C GLU A 85 0.03 -10.86 1.16
N ARG A 86 -0.93 -9.97 1.31
CA ARG A 86 -2.34 -10.33 1.35
C ARG A 86 -3.20 -9.16 0.94
N TYR A 87 -4.37 -9.43 0.39
CA TYR A 87 -5.34 -8.40 0.03
C TYR A 87 -6.76 -8.90 0.23
N ARG A 88 -7.69 -7.95 0.42
CA ARG A 88 -9.11 -8.23 0.56
C ARG A 88 -9.96 -7.17 -0.12
#